data_628efc3c112c5933079d195f8591ec53
#
_entry.id   628efc3c112c5933079d195f8591ec53
#
_cell.length_a   1.000
_cell.length_b   1.000
_cell.length_c   1.000
_cell.angle_alpha   90.00
_cell.angle_beta   90.00
_cell.angle_gamma   90.00
#
_symmetry.space_group_name_H-M   'P 1'
#
loop_
_entity.id
_entity.type
_entity.pdbx_description
1 polymer ?
#
loop_
_entity_poly.entity_id
_entity_poly.type
_entity_poly.pdbx_seq_one_letter_code
_entity_poly.pdbx_strand_id
1 'polypeptide(L)'
;TPIDKQRVCAVDLGLNTDAVCSIMTADGTILARSFINFPSDKDHLYHVLNRIKKFQRLHGSREAHNFWAYAKRVNDELSKKIAAAVVEFAVLYSADVIVFEHLDFKGKKASSKKQKIQMWRKNGIQHIAEHKAHRCGIRISHICAWGTSKLAYDGSGKVKRAPDNHSLATFASSKQYNADLNACYNIGARYFIREVTKPMSKKAWSQCKAKVPDIERRTQCTLHSLRQLHDFLNTPKEIQPEVTA
;
A
#
# COMPACT_ATOMS: atom_id res chain seq x y z
N THR A 1 4.68 7.92 19.43
CA THR A 1 4.47 6.52 19.89
C THR A 1 5.70 5.71 19.52
N PRO A 2 6.32 4.94 20.48
CA PRO A 2 7.41 4.01 20.21
C PRO A 2 6.98 2.98 19.15
N ILE A 3 7.95 2.49 18.33
CA ILE A 3 7.66 1.67 17.16
C ILE A 3 6.95 0.34 17.51
N ASP A 4 7.28 -0.25 18.64
CA ASP A 4 6.69 -1.49 19.17
C ASP A 4 5.22 -1.34 19.58
N LYS A 5 4.78 -0.11 19.88
CA LYS A 5 3.39 0.22 20.27
C LYS A 5 2.59 0.89 19.14
N GLN A 6 3.22 1.18 18.01
CA GLN A 6 2.54 1.81 16.87
C GLN A 6 1.50 0.88 16.24
N ARG A 7 0.39 1.49 15.83
CA ARG A 7 -0.58 0.91 14.89
C ARG A 7 -0.40 1.58 13.55
N VAL A 8 -0.27 0.80 12.52
CA VAL A 8 -0.08 1.28 11.15
C VAL A 8 -1.29 0.94 10.32
N CYS A 9 -1.82 1.92 9.61
CA CYS A 9 -2.79 1.73 8.55
C CYS A 9 -2.04 1.62 7.22
N ALA A 10 -1.82 0.41 6.72
CA ALA A 10 -1.27 0.19 5.39
C ALA A 10 -2.37 0.33 4.35
N VAL A 11 -2.04 0.96 3.20
CA VAL A 11 -3.00 1.26 2.14
C VAL A 11 -2.43 0.88 0.78
N ASP A 12 -3.14 0.00 0.08
CA ASP A 12 -2.93 -0.28 -1.36
C ASP A 12 -4.01 0.42 -2.18
N LEU A 13 -3.60 1.27 -3.13
CA LEU A 13 -4.50 2.02 -4.01
C LEU A 13 -4.65 1.26 -5.34
N GLY A 14 -5.83 0.69 -5.54
CA GLY A 14 -6.16 -0.12 -6.70
C GLY A 14 -6.94 0.60 -7.80
N LEU A 15 -7.29 -0.16 -8.84
CA LEU A 15 -8.15 0.25 -9.94
C LEU A 15 -9.57 -0.33 -9.80
N ASN A 16 -9.65 -1.60 -9.43
CA ASN A 16 -10.92 -2.31 -9.24
C ASN A 16 -11.52 -1.96 -7.88
N THR A 17 -10.75 -2.12 -6.82
CA THR A 17 -11.03 -1.58 -5.49
C THR A 17 -10.27 -0.27 -5.34
N ASP A 18 -10.92 0.80 -4.90
CA ASP A 18 -10.30 2.13 -4.85
C ASP A 18 -9.16 2.19 -3.84
N ALA A 19 -9.35 1.59 -2.67
CA ALA A 19 -8.30 1.37 -1.69
C ALA A 19 -8.59 0.11 -0.86
N VAL A 20 -7.54 -0.62 -0.52
CA VAL A 20 -7.57 -1.69 0.49
C VAL A 20 -6.71 -1.25 1.65
N CYS A 21 -7.28 -1.29 2.85
CA CYS A 21 -6.62 -0.86 4.08
C CYS A 21 -6.48 -2.03 5.06
N SER A 22 -5.38 -2.06 5.81
CA SER A 22 -5.22 -2.96 6.95
C SER A 22 -4.56 -2.25 8.11
N ILE A 23 -5.03 -2.52 9.32
CA ILE A 23 -4.39 -2.08 10.56
C ILE A 23 -3.48 -3.19 11.05
N MET A 24 -2.21 -2.85 11.27
CA MET A 24 -1.16 -3.79 11.66
C MET A 24 -0.37 -3.26 12.86
N THR A 25 0.05 -4.16 13.73
CA THR A 25 0.99 -3.92 14.84
C THR A 25 2.41 -4.36 14.49
N ALA A 26 3.39 -3.98 15.30
CA ALA A 26 4.81 -4.21 15.02
C ALA A 26 5.21 -5.70 14.98
N ASP A 27 4.46 -6.57 15.63
CA ASP A 27 4.61 -8.03 15.60
C ASP A 27 4.01 -8.69 14.35
N GLY A 28 3.38 -7.88 13.45
CA GLY A 28 2.72 -8.36 12.25
C GLY A 28 1.31 -8.92 12.47
N THR A 29 0.67 -8.60 13.61
CA THR A 29 -0.74 -8.91 13.84
C THR A 29 -1.64 -7.96 13.07
N ILE A 30 -2.63 -8.50 12.35
CA ILE A 30 -3.62 -7.73 11.60
C ILE A 30 -4.87 -7.55 12.46
N LEU A 31 -5.11 -6.32 12.90
CA LEU A 31 -6.26 -5.97 13.76
C LEU A 31 -7.55 -5.76 12.99
N ALA A 32 -7.47 -5.13 11.82
CA ALA A 32 -8.64 -4.81 10.99
C ALA A 32 -8.30 -4.72 9.51
N ARG A 33 -9.33 -4.81 8.66
CA ARG A 33 -9.26 -4.71 7.20
C ARG A 33 -10.45 -3.94 6.68
N SER A 34 -10.25 -3.17 5.60
CA SER A 34 -11.35 -2.49 4.91
C SER A 34 -11.11 -2.47 3.40
N PHE A 35 -12.19 -2.67 2.64
CA PHE A 35 -12.22 -2.52 1.20
C PHE A 35 -13.06 -1.29 0.88
N ILE A 36 -12.39 -0.21 0.47
CA ILE A 36 -13.02 1.06 0.12
C ILE A 36 -13.30 1.06 -1.37
N ASN A 37 -14.55 1.24 -1.76
CA ASN A 37 -14.96 1.24 -3.15
C ASN A 37 -16.18 2.12 -3.36
N PHE A 38 -16.14 2.98 -4.38
CA PHE A 38 -17.21 3.89 -4.79
C PHE A 38 -17.67 3.57 -6.23
N PRO A 39 -18.40 2.46 -6.44
CA PRO A 39 -18.74 1.98 -7.78
C PRO A 39 -19.57 2.98 -8.57
N SER A 40 -20.55 3.64 -7.95
CA SER A 40 -21.40 4.63 -8.62
C SER A 40 -20.60 5.84 -9.13
N ASP A 41 -19.64 6.34 -8.33
CA ASP A 41 -18.78 7.46 -8.75
C ASP A 41 -17.83 7.05 -9.90
N LYS A 42 -17.34 5.80 -9.86
CA LYS A 42 -16.51 5.26 -10.96
C LYS A 42 -17.31 5.08 -12.24
N ASP A 43 -18.54 4.60 -12.13
CA ASP A 43 -19.44 4.44 -13.27
C ASP A 43 -19.78 5.81 -13.86
N HIS A 44 -20.13 6.80 -13.04
CA HIS A 44 -20.33 8.16 -13.50
C HIS A 44 -19.12 8.69 -14.27
N LEU A 45 -17.90 8.55 -13.71
CA LEU A 45 -16.67 8.97 -14.39
C LEU A 45 -16.47 8.23 -15.72
N TYR A 46 -16.77 6.94 -15.77
CA TYR A 46 -16.72 6.13 -17.00
C TYR A 46 -17.64 6.67 -18.08
N HIS A 47 -18.89 7.02 -17.74
CA HIS A 47 -19.84 7.62 -18.67
C HIS A 47 -19.37 8.99 -19.15
N VAL A 48 -18.85 9.84 -18.27
CA VAL A 48 -18.27 11.12 -18.66
C VAL A 48 -17.12 10.94 -19.67
N LEU A 49 -16.21 10.00 -19.44
CA LEU A 49 -15.11 9.71 -20.34
C LEU A 49 -15.56 9.17 -21.71
N ASN A 50 -16.63 8.36 -21.74
CA ASN A 50 -17.21 7.86 -22.99
C ASN A 50 -17.88 9.00 -23.80
N ARG A 51 -18.57 9.93 -23.14
CA ARG A 51 -19.09 11.15 -23.79
C ARG A 51 -17.98 11.98 -24.40
N ILE A 52 -16.86 12.16 -23.70
CA ILE A 52 -15.68 12.88 -24.22
C ILE A 52 -15.15 12.18 -25.48
N LYS A 53 -15.01 10.83 -25.45
CA LYS A 53 -14.55 10.07 -26.63
C LYS A 53 -15.46 10.27 -27.84
N LYS A 54 -16.78 10.20 -27.61
CA LYS A 54 -17.78 10.43 -28.69
C LYS A 54 -17.65 11.84 -29.24
N PHE A 55 -17.58 12.85 -28.38
CA PHE A 55 -17.44 14.25 -28.78
C PHE A 55 -16.14 14.49 -29.58
N GLN A 56 -15.00 13.93 -29.13
CA GLN A 56 -13.72 14.06 -29.82
C GLN A 56 -13.68 13.42 -31.21
N ARG A 57 -14.46 12.34 -31.42
CA ARG A 57 -14.60 11.73 -32.77
C ARG A 57 -15.35 12.62 -33.74
N LEU A 58 -16.33 13.39 -33.25
CA LEU A 58 -17.20 14.22 -34.07
C LEU A 58 -16.58 15.62 -34.32
N HIS A 59 -15.93 16.21 -33.33
CA HIS A 59 -15.50 17.63 -33.33
C HIS A 59 -14.00 17.83 -33.17
N GLY A 60 -13.23 16.76 -33.05
CA GLY A 60 -11.80 16.83 -32.81
C GLY A 60 -11.41 16.99 -31.33
N SER A 61 -10.12 16.85 -31.06
CA SER A 61 -9.64 16.77 -29.67
C SER A 61 -9.52 18.13 -28.95
N ARG A 62 -9.37 19.23 -29.70
CA ARG A 62 -9.14 20.59 -29.15
C ARG A 62 -10.39 21.16 -28.49
N GLU A 63 -11.57 20.87 -29.01
CA GLU A 63 -12.84 21.43 -28.52
C GLU A 63 -13.36 20.75 -27.24
N ALA A 64 -12.75 19.64 -26.81
CA ALA A 64 -13.17 18.89 -25.63
C ALA A 64 -12.66 19.44 -24.29
N HIS A 65 -12.08 20.65 -24.24
CA HIS A 65 -11.44 21.22 -23.03
C HIS A 65 -12.38 21.26 -21.83
N ASN A 66 -13.61 21.78 -22.01
CA ASN A 66 -14.58 21.90 -20.92
C ASN A 66 -15.04 20.53 -20.39
N PHE A 67 -15.17 19.54 -21.26
CA PHE A 67 -15.50 18.16 -20.87
C PHE A 67 -14.37 17.53 -20.04
N TRP A 68 -13.11 17.78 -20.40
CA TRP A 68 -11.97 17.32 -19.63
C TRP A 68 -11.86 18.02 -18.27
N ALA A 69 -12.17 19.32 -18.19
CA ALA A 69 -12.23 20.04 -16.93
C ALA A 69 -13.32 19.45 -16.01
N TYR A 70 -14.48 19.08 -16.57
CA TYR A 70 -15.53 18.39 -15.82
C TYR A 70 -15.08 17.00 -15.33
N ALA A 71 -14.50 16.19 -16.22
CA ALA A 71 -14.00 14.86 -15.85
C ALA A 71 -12.94 14.92 -14.72
N LYS A 72 -12.08 15.96 -14.77
CA LYS A 72 -11.11 16.21 -13.70
C LYS A 72 -11.81 16.49 -12.37
N ARG A 73 -12.82 17.38 -12.34
CA ARG A 73 -13.57 17.67 -11.11
C ARG A 73 -14.24 16.41 -10.52
N VAL A 74 -14.88 15.60 -11.36
CA VAL A 74 -15.47 14.32 -10.92
C VAL A 74 -14.42 13.39 -10.32
N ASN A 75 -13.25 13.29 -10.96
CA ASN A 75 -12.15 12.48 -10.45
C ASN A 75 -11.56 13.04 -9.14
N ASP A 76 -11.49 14.35 -8.97
CA ASP A 76 -11.01 15.01 -7.76
C ASP A 76 -11.99 14.78 -6.60
N GLU A 77 -13.31 14.82 -6.84
CA GLU A 77 -14.33 14.50 -5.84
C GLU A 77 -14.24 13.03 -5.40
N LEU A 78 -14.07 12.11 -6.34
CA LEU A 78 -13.84 10.70 -6.01
C LEU A 78 -12.57 10.52 -5.16
N SER A 79 -11.48 11.25 -5.50
CA SER A 79 -10.23 11.22 -4.73
C SER A 79 -10.44 11.71 -3.29
N LYS A 80 -11.25 12.76 -3.08
CA LYS A 80 -11.60 13.27 -1.75
C LYS A 80 -12.38 12.25 -0.92
N LYS A 81 -13.36 11.57 -1.53
CA LYS A 81 -14.15 10.52 -0.87
C LYS A 81 -13.28 9.35 -0.41
N ILE A 82 -12.40 8.87 -1.31
CA ILE A 82 -11.49 7.76 -0.99
C ILE A 82 -10.53 8.16 0.12
N ALA A 83 -9.90 9.34 0.02
CA ALA A 83 -8.97 9.84 1.02
C ALA A 83 -9.64 10.03 2.39
N ALA A 84 -10.88 10.50 2.42
CA ALA A 84 -11.66 10.62 3.66
C ALA A 84 -11.90 9.26 4.30
N ALA A 85 -12.38 8.28 3.53
CA ALA A 85 -12.64 6.93 4.03
C ALA A 85 -11.38 6.22 4.56
N VAL A 86 -10.22 6.43 3.91
CA VAL A 86 -8.92 5.91 4.38
C VAL A 86 -8.56 6.51 5.74
N VAL A 87 -8.67 7.84 5.88
CA VAL A 87 -8.32 8.53 7.13
C VAL A 87 -9.31 8.19 8.24
N GLU A 88 -10.61 8.13 7.96
CA GLU A 88 -11.64 7.71 8.90
C GLU A 88 -11.38 6.30 9.44
N PHE A 89 -11.00 5.36 8.56
CA PHE A 89 -10.62 4.01 8.97
C PHE A 89 -9.38 4.02 9.88
N ALA A 90 -8.36 4.82 9.54
CA ALA A 90 -7.17 4.95 10.38
C ALA A 90 -7.47 5.55 11.75
N VAL A 91 -8.33 6.58 11.82
CA VAL A 91 -8.81 7.21 13.08
C VAL A 91 -9.59 6.22 13.93
N LEU A 92 -10.51 5.47 13.31
CA LEU A 92 -11.36 4.48 14.00
C LEU A 92 -10.54 3.46 14.80
N TYR A 93 -9.38 3.06 14.27
CA TYR A 93 -8.49 2.09 14.92
C TYR A 93 -7.30 2.74 15.62
N SER A 94 -7.30 4.06 15.80
CA SER A 94 -6.22 4.83 16.45
C SER A 94 -4.86 4.53 15.85
N ALA A 95 -4.77 4.55 14.51
CA ALA A 95 -3.51 4.37 13.82
C ALA A 95 -2.60 5.59 13.99
N ASP A 96 -1.33 5.38 14.29
CA ASP A 96 -0.31 6.42 14.41
C ASP A 96 0.22 6.89 13.06
N VAL A 97 0.20 5.99 12.08
CA VAL A 97 0.78 6.21 10.75
C VAL A 97 -0.10 5.58 9.67
N ILE A 98 -0.34 6.32 8.59
CA ILE A 98 -0.86 5.74 7.34
C ILE A 98 0.32 5.54 6.39
N VAL A 99 0.42 4.34 5.82
CA VAL A 99 1.52 3.96 4.92
C VAL A 99 0.99 3.71 3.52
N PHE A 100 1.48 4.49 2.58
CA PHE A 100 1.23 4.32 1.15
C PHE A 100 2.44 3.76 0.42
N GLU A 101 2.21 3.21 -0.76
CA GLU A 101 3.28 2.97 -1.71
C GLU A 101 3.81 4.30 -2.29
N HIS A 102 5.13 4.39 -2.42
CA HIS A 102 5.75 5.51 -3.14
C HIS A 102 5.42 5.40 -4.64
N LEU A 103 4.72 6.41 -5.14
CA LEU A 103 4.32 6.48 -6.55
C LEU A 103 5.35 7.34 -7.30
N ASP A 104 6.34 6.69 -7.90
CA ASP A 104 7.27 7.37 -8.81
C ASP A 104 6.70 7.38 -10.23
N PHE A 105 6.19 8.55 -10.62
CA PHE A 105 5.70 8.80 -11.98
C PHE A 105 6.69 9.60 -12.84
N LYS A 106 7.88 9.94 -12.30
CA LYS A 106 8.91 10.67 -13.05
C LYS A 106 9.36 9.82 -14.24
N GLY A 107 9.29 10.41 -15.41
CA GLY A 107 9.71 9.74 -16.65
C GLY A 107 8.72 8.73 -17.26
N LYS A 108 7.63 8.38 -16.59
CA LYS A 108 6.59 7.52 -17.15
C LYS A 108 5.61 8.34 -17.98
N LYS A 109 5.74 8.26 -19.31
CA LYS A 109 4.73 8.80 -20.22
C LYS A 109 3.50 7.89 -20.16
N ALA A 110 2.35 8.44 -19.75
CA ALA A 110 1.09 7.70 -19.81
C ALA A 110 0.74 7.46 -21.29
N SER A 111 0.55 6.20 -21.67
CA SER A 111 0.22 5.81 -23.05
C SER A 111 -1.21 6.22 -23.44
N SER A 112 -2.07 6.47 -22.47
CA SER A 112 -3.47 6.86 -22.70
C SER A 112 -3.96 7.92 -21.70
N LYS A 113 -4.98 8.70 -22.10
CA LYS A 113 -5.66 9.66 -21.21
C LYS A 113 -6.30 8.97 -20.01
N LYS A 114 -6.77 7.72 -20.15
CA LYS A 114 -7.30 6.91 -19.05
C LYS A 114 -6.24 6.66 -17.98
N GLN A 115 -5.01 6.32 -18.37
CA GLN A 115 -3.90 6.15 -17.42
C GLN A 115 -3.56 7.46 -16.71
N LYS A 116 -3.57 8.61 -17.41
CA LYS A 116 -3.34 9.92 -16.78
C LYS A 116 -4.35 10.21 -15.67
N ILE A 117 -5.65 9.96 -15.91
CA ILE A 117 -6.69 10.17 -14.90
C ILE A 117 -6.47 9.27 -13.69
N GLN A 118 -6.10 8.01 -13.90
CA GLN A 118 -5.81 7.07 -12.81
C GLN A 118 -4.57 7.49 -12.01
N MET A 119 -3.52 7.96 -12.68
CA MET A 119 -2.32 8.49 -12.02
C MET A 119 -2.66 9.74 -11.19
N TRP A 120 -3.44 10.67 -11.73
CA TRP A 120 -3.91 11.84 -11.00
C TRP A 120 -4.73 11.46 -9.77
N ARG A 121 -5.61 10.48 -9.89
CA ARG A 121 -6.43 10.00 -8.77
C ARG A 121 -5.56 9.47 -7.63
N LYS A 122 -4.61 8.59 -7.92
CA LYS A 122 -3.71 8.03 -6.89
C LYS A 122 -2.92 9.13 -6.18
N ASN A 123 -2.34 10.07 -6.92
CA ASN A 123 -1.63 11.22 -6.34
C ASN A 123 -2.57 12.13 -5.54
N GLY A 124 -3.76 12.42 -6.07
CA GLY A 124 -4.77 13.21 -5.40
C GLY A 124 -5.20 12.60 -4.07
N ILE A 125 -5.44 11.28 -4.05
CA ILE A 125 -5.80 10.55 -2.82
C ILE A 125 -4.70 10.70 -1.77
N GLN A 126 -3.43 10.43 -2.12
CA GLN A 126 -2.32 10.51 -1.17
C GLN A 126 -2.17 11.93 -0.61
N HIS A 127 -2.19 12.94 -1.47
CA HIS A 127 -2.06 14.35 -1.06
C HIS A 127 -3.21 14.80 -0.14
N ILE A 128 -4.46 14.46 -0.50
CA ILE A 128 -5.62 14.82 0.33
C ILE A 128 -5.62 14.06 1.65
N ALA A 129 -5.24 12.77 1.62
CA ALA A 129 -5.12 11.94 2.81
C ALA A 129 -4.05 12.50 3.77
N GLU A 130 -2.92 12.97 3.25
CA GLU A 130 -1.86 13.60 4.04
C GLU A 130 -2.37 14.81 4.82
N HIS A 131 -3.05 15.75 4.14
CA HIS A 131 -3.63 16.91 4.80
C HIS A 131 -4.67 16.56 5.86
N LYS A 132 -5.55 15.58 5.58
CA LYS A 132 -6.57 15.13 6.53
C LYS A 132 -5.95 14.39 7.72
N ALA A 133 -4.99 13.50 7.48
CA ALA A 133 -4.30 12.71 8.50
C ALA A 133 -3.53 13.60 9.48
N HIS A 134 -2.78 14.61 8.99
CA HIS A 134 -2.06 15.55 9.85
C HIS A 134 -3.01 16.30 10.80
N ARG A 135 -4.20 16.68 10.35
CA ARG A 135 -5.22 17.32 11.21
C ARG A 135 -5.73 16.39 12.31
N CYS A 136 -5.64 15.09 12.11
CA CYS A 136 -5.99 14.06 13.09
C CYS A 136 -4.78 13.58 13.91
N GLY A 137 -3.60 14.20 13.76
CA GLY A 137 -2.37 13.79 14.45
C GLY A 137 -1.74 12.51 13.89
N ILE A 138 -2.18 12.04 12.72
CA ILE A 138 -1.69 10.82 12.07
C ILE A 138 -0.59 11.20 11.07
N ARG A 139 0.55 10.51 11.14
CA ARG A 139 1.67 10.70 10.22
C ARG A 139 1.47 9.91 8.93
N ILE A 140 1.91 10.46 7.80
CA ILE A 140 2.00 9.73 6.54
C ILE A 140 3.42 9.19 6.32
N SER A 141 3.52 8.00 5.77
CA SER A 141 4.77 7.40 5.35
C SER A 141 4.63 6.72 4.00
N HIS A 142 5.72 6.66 3.25
CA HIS A 142 5.78 6.01 1.95
C HIS A 142 6.83 4.90 1.95
N ILE A 143 6.51 3.78 1.31
CA ILE A 143 7.42 2.63 1.17
C ILE A 143 7.66 2.29 -0.30
N CYS A 144 8.70 1.52 -0.58
CA CYS A 144 8.98 1.04 -1.93
C CYS A 144 7.88 0.10 -2.41
N ALA A 145 7.23 0.43 -3.53
CA ALA A 145 6.15 -0.34 -4.14
C ALA A 145 6.59 -1.63 -4.85
N TRP A 146 7.89 -1.75 -5.16
CA TRP A 146 8.37 -2.86 -5.97
C TRP A 146 8.11 -4.23 -5.31
N GLY A 147 7.31 -5.07 -5.99
CA GLY A 147 7.07 -6.45 -5.58
C GLY A 147 6.08 -6.66 -4.43
N THR A 148 5.44 -5.61 -3.86
CA THR A 148 4.42 -5.74 -2.80
C THR A 148 3.29 -6.68 -3.21
N SER A 149 2.82 -6.58 -4.45
CA SER A 149 1.75 -7.41 -5.01
C SER A 149 2.23 -8.69 -5.70
N LYS A 150 3.56 -8.89 -5.82
CA LYS A 150 4.15 -10.05 -6.49
C LYS A 150 4.63 -11.13 -5.53
N LEU A 151 4.79 -10.80 -4.26
CA LEU A 151 5.24 -11.71 -3.21
C LEU A 151 4.07 -12.06 -2.29
N ALA A 152 3.98 -13.34 -1.94
CA ALA A 152 3.03 -13.82 -0.96
C ALA A 152 3.40 -13.29 0.44
N TYR A 153 2.41 -12.81 1.19
CA TYR A 153 2.65 -12.29 2.52
C TYR A 153 3.16 -13.33 3.51
N ASP A 154 2.89 -14.63 3.25
CA ASP A 154 3.30 -15.76 4.07
C ASP A 154 4.73 -16.25 3.79
N GLY A 155 5.46 -15.57 2.92
CA GLY A 155 6.84 -15.92 2.57
C GLY A 155 6.99 -17.07 1.60
N SER A 156 5.90 -17.65 1.06
CA SER A 156 5.93 -18.80 0.14
C SER A 156 6.50 -18.47 -1.26
N GLY A 157 6.85 -17.20 -1.51
CA GLY A 157 7.48 -16.74 -2.76
C GLY A 157 6.57 -15.94 -3.66
N LYS A 158 6.72 -16.08 -4.99
CA LYS A 158 5.95 -15.31 -5.96
C LYS A 158 4.52 -15.81 -6.07
N VAL A 159 3.55 -14.88 -6.08
CA VAL A 159 2.15 -15.19 -6.34
C VAL A 159 1.87 -15.36 -7.83
N LYS A 160 0.96 -16.29 -8.16
CA LYS A 160 0.37 -16.41 -9.50
C LYS A 160 -0.98 -15.71 -9.49
N ARG A 161 -1.28 -14.91 -10.51
CA ARG A 161 -2.60 -14.27 -10.69
C ARG A 161 -3.38 -15.01 -11.75
N ALA A 162 -4.66 -15.24 -11.51
CA ALA A 162 -5.54 -15.80 -12.52
C ALA A 162 -5.76 -14.78 -13.65
N PRO A 163 -5.74 -15.20 -14.94
CA PRO A 163 -5.99 -14.32 -16.07
C PRO A 163 -7.37 -13.66 -16.00
N ASP A 164 -8.35 -14.41 -15.53
CA ASP A 164 -9.76 -14.01 -15.51
C ASP A 164 -10.15 -13.22 -14.26
N ASN A 165 -9.35 -13.34 -13.18
CA ASN A 165 -9.61 -12.66 -11.91
C ASN A 165 -8.34 -12.10 -11.29
N HIS A 166 -8.00 -10.86 -11.66
CA HIS A 166 -6.82 -10.18 -11.16
C HIS A 166 -6.83 -9.89 -9.64
N SER A 167 -8.00 -9.95 -9.01
CA SER A 167 -8.14 -9.79 -7.55
C SER A 167 -7.78 -11.05 -6.78
N LEU A 168 -7.61 -12.19 -7.45
CA LEU A 168 -7.25 -13.47 -6.85
C LEU A 168 -5.76 -13.77 -7.07
N ALA A 169 -5.05 -14.01 -5.98
CA ALA A 169 -3.65 -14.45 -5.97
C ALA A 169 -3.57 -15.88 -5.46
N THR A 170 -2.89 -16.77 -6.19
CA THR A 170 -2.56 -18.13 -5.76
C THR A 170 -1.11 -18.17 -5.32
N PHE A 171 -0.88 -18.59 -4.08
CA PHE A 171 0.44 -18.71 -3.47
C PHE A 171 1.12 -20.02 -3.87
N ALA A 172 2.42 -20.16 -3.65
CA ALA A 172 3.15 -21.40 -3.91
C ALA A 172 2.64 -22.55 -3.04
N SER A 173 2.07 -22.25 -1.87
CA SER A 173 1.36 -23.18 -0.98
C SER A 173 -0.02 -23.61 -1.47
N SER A 174 -0.41 -23.25 -2.70
CA SER A 174 -1.76 -23.44 -3.28
C SER A 174 -2.88 -22.67 -2.58
N LYS A 175 -2.55 -21.83 -1.61
CA LYS A 175 -3.50 -20.94 -0.95
C LYS A 175 -3.98 -19.86 -1.91
N GLN A 176 -5.30 -19.65 -1.96
CA GLN A 176 -5.90 -18.54 -2.69
C GLN A 176 -6.20 -17.38 -1.73
N TYR A 177 -5.84 -16.17 -2.14
CA TYR A 177 -6.02 -14.98 -1.33
C TYR A 177 -6.30 -13.74 -2.18
N ASN A 178 -6.93 -12.71 -1.59
CA ASN A 178 -7.12 -11.44 -2.28
C ASN A 178 -5.77 -10.76 -2.54
N ALA A 179 -5.49 -10.40 -3.79
CA ALA A 179 -4.20 -9.87 -4.24
C ALA A 179 -3.89 -8.48 -3.66
N ASP A 180 -4.91 -7.62 -3.53
CA ASP A 180 -4.75 -6.26 -3.04
C ASP A 180 -4.55 -6.28 -1.51
N LEU A 181 -5.24 -7.21 -0.80
CA LEU A 181 -5.02 -7.40 0.64
C LEU A 181 -3.64 -7.99 0.93
N ASN A 182 -3.16 -8.92 0.08
CA ASN A 182 -1.80 -9.42 0.15
C ASN A 182 -0.76 -8.29 0.00
N ALA A 183 -0.96 -7.40 -0.98
CA ALA A 183 -0.11 -6.23 -1.17
C ALA A 183 -0.14 -5.30 0.04
N CYS A 184 -1.33 -5.03 0.58
CA CYS A 184 -1.54 -4.19 1.75
C CYS A 184 -0.76 -4.71 2.98
N TYR A 185 -0.73 -6.01 3.23
CA TYR A 185 0.06 -6.61 4.32
C TYR A 185 1.56 -6.42 4.13
N ASN A 186 2.05 -6.61 2.91
CA ASN A 186 3.46 -6.38 2.61
C ASN A 186 3.85 -4.89 2.73
N ILE A 187 2.93 -3.97 2.44
CA ILE A 187 3.13 -2.52 2.64
C ILE A 187 3.37 -2.21 4.11
N GLY A 188 2.49 -2.68 5.00
CA GLY A 188 2.63 -2.48 6.45
C GLY A 188 3.89 -3.12 7.02
N ALA A 189 4.19 -4.35 6.61
CA ALA A 189 5.39 -5.07 7.04
C ALA A 189 6.68 -4.34 6.66
N ARG A 190 6.77 -3.81 5.43
CA ARG A 190 7.95 -3.04 4.97
C ARG A 190 8.17 -1.76 5.76
N TYR A 191 7.10 -1.11 6.19
CA TYR A 191 7.21 0.04 7.07
C TYR A 191 7.88 -0.36 8.38
N PHE A 192 7.35 -1.35 9.09
CA PHE A 192 7.90 -1.78 10.38
C PHE A 192 9.32 -2.30 10.25
N ILE A 193 9.63 -3.13 9.26
CA ILE A 193 11.00 -3.61 9.02
C ILE A 193 11.96 -2.43 8.84
N ARG A 194 11.60 -1.42 8.04
CA ARG A 194 12.41 -0.22 7.82
C ARG A 194 12.64 0.55 9.11
N GLU A 195 11.58 0.82 9.89
CA GLU A 195 11.69 1.64 11.10
C GLU A 195 12.45 0.90 12.21
N VAL A 196 12.26 -0.40 12.36
CA VAL A 196 12.97 -1.23 13.34
C VAL A 196 14.45 -1.36 12.97
N THR A 197 14.77 -1.53 11.70
CA THR A 197 16.17 -1.73 11.28
C THR A 197 16.98 -0.45 11.14
N LYS A 198 16.32 0.70 10.94
CA LYS A 198 16.98 2.00 10.75
C LYS A 198 17.94 2.41 11.88
N PRO A 199 17.61 2.24 13.17
CA PRO A 199 18.49 2.63 14.28
C PRO A 199 19.53 1.54 14.64
N MET A 200 19.54 0.38 13.95
CA MET A 200 20.42 -0.73 14.31
C MET A 200 21.89 -0.44 14.05
N SER A 201 22.76 -0.90 14.96
CA SER A 201 24.20 -0.95 14.72
C SER A 201 24.56 -1.93 13.60
N LYS A 202 25.72 -1.76 12.97
CA LYS A 202 26.20 -2.69 11.92
C LYS A 202 26.23 -4.16 12.39
N LYS A 203 26.62 -4.40 13.65
CA LYS A 203 26.65 -5.75 14.24
C LYS A 203 25.24 -6.33 14.39
N ALA A 204 24.31 -5.58 14.96
CA ALA A 204 22.90 -6.00 15.11
C ALA A 204 22.24 -6.26 13.74
N TRP A 205 22.46 -5.36 12.78
CA TRP A 205 21.98 -5.53 11.40
C TRP A 205 22.49 -6.82 10.77
N SER A 206 23.81 -7.12 10.89
CA SER A 206 24.40 -8.34 10.36
C SER A 206 23.80 -9.60 10.97
N GLN A 207 23.51 -9.59 12.28
CA GLN A 207 22.85 -10.69 12.98
C GLN A 207 21.41 -10.89 12.50
N CYS A 208 20.63 -9.80 12.39
CA CYS A 208 19.27 -9.87 11.87
C CYS A 208 19.23 -10.42 10.44
N LYS A 209 20.12 -9.93 9.57
CA LYS A 209 20.23 -10.38 8.18
C LYS A 209 20.60 -11.86 8.07
N ALA A 210 21.45 -12.39 8.94
CA ALA A 210 21.81 -13.81 8.95
C ALA A 210 20.60 -14.70 9.29
N LYS A 211 19.67 -14.22 10.12
CA LYS A 211 18.45 -14.95 10.52
C LYS A 211 17.27 -14.72 9.57
N VAL A 212 17.16 -13.53 9.02
CA VAL A 212 16.07 -13.12 8.11
C VAL A 212 16.68 -12.51 6.84
N PRO A 213 17.16 -13.32 5.88
CA PRO A 213 17.86 -12.81 4.70
C PRO A 213 17.06 -11.83 3.85
N ASP A 214 15.74 -11.96 3.82
CA ASP A 214 14.84 -11.10 3.03
C ASP A 214 14.98 -9.62 3.39
N ILE A 215 15.36 -9.27 4.64
CA ILE A 215 15.47 -7.87 5.05
C ILE A 215 16.63 -7.12 4.37
N GLU A 216 17.57 -7.82 3.75
CA GLU A 216 18.65 -7.22 2.98
C GLU A 216 18.13 -6.37 1.82
N ARG A 217 17.07 -6.82 1.20
CA ARG A 217 16.46 -6.14 0.06
C ARG A 217 15.03 -5.74 0.39
N ARG A 218 14.79 -4.43 0.54
CA ARG A 218 13.44 -3.88 0.81
C ARG A 218 12.35 -4.42 -0.11
N THR A 219 12.71 -4.81 -1.33
CA THR A 219 11.80 -5.35 -2.34
C THR A 219 11.38 -6.80 -2.07
N GLN A 220 12.07 -7.51 -1.19
CA GLN A 220 11.80 -8.91 -0.83
C GLN A 220 11.07 -9.06 0.50
N CYS A 221 11.02 -7.98 1.31
CA CYS A 221 10.34 -8.00 2.61
C CYS A 221 8.83 -8.25 2.47
N THR A 222 8.33 -9.19 3.26
CA THR A 222 6.93 -9.58 3.37
C THR A 222 6.45 -9.53 4.83
N LEU A 223 5.17 -9.81 5.08
CA LEU A 223 4.66 -9.95 6.45
C LEU A 223 5.35 -11.11 7.21
N HIS A 224 5.69 -12.18 6.49
CA HIS A 224 6.46 -13.29 7.08
C HIS A 224 7.84 -12.82 7.57
N SER A 225 8.55 -12.06 6.75
CA SER A 225 9.86 -11.48 7.11
C SER A 225 9.77 -10.57 8.36
N LEU A 226 8.67 -9.80 8.50
CA LEU A 226 8.44 -9.00 9.70
C LEU A 226 8.28 -9.86 10.94
N ARG A 227 7.47 -10.90 10.88
CA ARG A 227 7.22 -11.82 12.00
C ARG A 227 8.51 -12.53 12.44
N GLN A 228 9.27 -13.05 11.48
CA GLN A 228 10.57 -13.64 11.77
C GLN A 228 11.55 -12.67 12.44
N LEU A 229 11.58 -11.41 11.97
CA LEU A 229 12.42 -10.37 12.57
C LEU A 229 11.97 -10.05 14.00
N HIS A 230 10.66 -9.91 14.22
CA HIS A 230 10.08 -9.66 15.54
C HIS A 230 10.40 -10.79 16.52
N ASP A 231 10.21 -12.06 16.11
CA ASP A 231 10.50 -13.21 16.93
C ASP A 231 11.98 -13.28 17.29
N PHE A 232 12.87 -13.04 16.33
CA PHE A 232 14.32 -13.01 16.56
C PHE A 232 14.74 -11.94 17.56
N LEU A 233 14.14 -10.74 17.48
CA LEU A 233 14.49 -9.62 18.37
C LEU A 233 13.97 -9.81 19.80
N ASN A 234 12.86 -10.55 19.97
CA ASN A 234 12.22 -10.79 21.26
C ASN A 234 12.55 -12.15 21.89
N THR A 235 13.27 -13.02 21.17
CA THR A 235 13.77 -14.28 21.76
C THR A 235 14.81 -13.95 22.82
N PRO A 236 14.65 -14.39 24.08
CA PRO A 236 15.65 -14.22 25.12
C PRO A 236 16.99 -14.78 24.62
N LYS A 237 18.05 -13.97 24.68
CA LYS A 237 19.42 -14.47 24.44
C LYS A 237 19.73 -15.43 25.58
N GLU A 238 19.83 -16.74 25.29
CA GLU A 238 20.39 -17.66 26.24
C GLU A 238 21.74 -17.10 26.70
N ILE A 239 21.86 -16.90 28.01
CA ILE A 239 23.12 -16.55 28.68
C ILE A 239 24.01 -17.76 28.43
N GLN A 240 24.92 -17.65 27.46
CA GLN A 240 25.99 -18.65 27.35
C GLN A 240 26.76 -18.59 28.69
N PRO A 241 26.87 -19.72 29.42
CA PRO A 241 27.71 -19.73 30.63
C PRO A 241 29.11 -19.33 30.18
N GLU A 242 29.67 -18.30 30.82
CA GLU A 242 31.09 -18.00 30.72
C GLU A 242 31.85 -19.24 31.11
N VAL A 243 32.48 -19.88 30.14
CA VAL A 243 33.49 -20.92 30.43
C VAL A 243 34.69 -20.17 31.00
N THR A 244 34.74 -20.05 32.32
CA THR A 244 35.93 -19.67 33.04
C THR A 244 36.95 -20.80 32.82
N ALA A 245 37.97 -20.50 32.03
CA ALA A 245 39.20 -21.27 31.92
C ALA A 245 40.18 -20.85 33.02
#